data_8324e692d61c5827cba4908dbb273af5
#
_entry.id   8324e692d61c5827cba4908dbb273af5
#
_cell.length_a   1.000
_cell.length_b   1.000
_cell.length_c   1.000
_cell.angle_alpha   90.00
_cell.angle_beta   90.00
_cell.angle_gamma   90.00
#
_symmetry.space_group_name_H-M   'P 1'
#
loop_
_entity.id
_entity.type
_entity.pdbx_description
1 polymer ?
#
loop_
_entity_poly.entity_id
_entity_poly.type
_entity_poly.pdbx_seq_one_letter_code
_entity_poly.pdbx_strand_id
1 'polypeptide(L)'
;ERLLSVLSTKENVNLATLGFAVDNVKKFQALIVPIEIGGERLGTLFMYKNDKAYEIDDIILCEYGTTVVGLEMMRSVNEENAEEVRKKQIVKSAMSTLSASEVEAIKHVFKELDGTEGILVASKIADSVGITRSVIVNALRKFESAGVIESRSSGMKGTYIKVVNEYVFE
;
A
#
# COMPACT_ATOMS: atom_id res chain seq x y z
N GLU A 1 1.07 -24.53 -11.19
CA GLU A 1 1.72 -25.65 -10.43
C GLU A 1 3.22 -25.80 -10.75
N ARG A 2 3.69 -25.56 -11.99
CA ARG A 2 5.12 -25.67 -12.35
C ARG A 2 6.02 -24.63 -11.65
N LEU A 3 5.54 -23.42 -11.36
CA LEU A 3 6.30 -22.41 -10.64
C LEU A 3 6.53 -22.74 -9.17
N LEU A 4 5.59 -23.44 -8.54
CA LEU A 4 5.71 -23.86 -7.14
C LEU A 4 6.76 -24.96 -6.93
N SER A 5 7.10 -25.74 -7.97
CA SER A 5 8.16 -26.73 -7.89
C SER A 5 9.58 -26.14 -7.90
N VAL A 6 9.71 -24.82 -8.15
CA VAL A 6 10.97 -24.08 -8.20
C VAL A 6 11.22 -23.32 -6.89
N LEU A 7 10.66 -23.80 -5.78
CA LEU A 7 10.73 -23.12 -4.47
C LEU A 7 12.03 -23.33 -3.69
N SER A 8 12.90 -24.23 -4.14
CA SER A 8 14.22 -24.48 -3.53
C SER A 8 15.33 -23.86 -4.39
N THR A 9 16.49 -23.65 -3.79
CA THR A 9 17.69 -23.29 -4.54
C THR A 9 17.99 -24.33 -5.61
N LYS A 10 18.17 -23.88 -6.84
CA LYS A 10 18.50 -24.70 -8.00
C LYS A 10 19.65 -24.08 -8.77
N GLU A 11 20.67 -24.86 -8.97
CA GLU A 11 21.88 -24.47 -9.69
C GLU A 11 21.99 -25.19 -11.03
N ASN A 12 22.72 -24.59 -11.98
CA ASN A 12 23.03 -25.17 -13.27
C ASN A 12 21.80 -25.75 -14.00
N VAL A 13 20.67 -25.08 -13.89
CA VAL A 13 19.41 -25.48 -14.49
C VAL A 13 19.38 -25.03 -15.96
N ASN A 14 18.99 -25.91 -16.85
CA ASN A 14 18.75 -25.56 -18.23
C ASN A 14 17.45 -24.71 -18.32
N LEU A 15 17.53 -23.51 -18.91
CA LEU A 15 16.41 -22.59 -19.02
C LEU A 15 15.19 -23.17 -19.75
N ALA A 16 15.40 -24.08 -20.69
CA ALA A 16 14.31 -24.78 -21.39
C ALA A 16 13.48 -25.64 -20.43
N THR A 17 14.06 -26.22 -19.39
CA THR A 17 13.33 -27.02 -18.39
C THR A 17 12.44 -26.14 -17.50
N LEU A 18 12.72 -24.85 -17.44
CA LEU A 18 11.94 -23.83 -16.74
C LEU A 18 10.82 -23.23 -17.61
N GLY A 19 10.76 -23.62 -18.89
CA GLY A 19 9.75 -23.12 -19.82
C GLY A 19 10.09 -21.81 -20.53
N PHE A 20 11.36 -21.35 -20.46
CA PHE A 20 11.81 -20.21 -21.23
C PHE A 20 12.15 -20.64 -22.67
N ALA A 21 11.51 -20.01 -23.66
CA ALA A 21 11.86 -20.19 -25.08
C ALA A 21 13.07 -19.30 -25.38
N VAL A 22 14.28 -19.88 -25.32
CA VAL A 22 15.52 -19.17 -25.63
C VAL A 22 16.23 -19.90 -26.77
N ASP A 23 16.58 -19.18 -27.82
CA ASP A 23 17.45 -19.70 -28.87
C ASP A 23 18.83 -20.04 -28.29
N ASN A 24 19.35 -21.23 -28.59
CA ASN A 24 20.63 -21.73 -28.04
C ASN A 24 20.67 -22.01 -26.51
N VAL A 25 19.61 -22.52 -25.95
CA VAL A 25 19.45 -22.85 -24.51
C VAL A 25 20.59 -23.66 -23.92
N LYS A 26 21.32 -24.43 -24.72
CA LYS A 26 22.45 -25.27 -24.27
C LYS A 26 23.63 -24.47 -23.67
N LYS A 27 23.67 -23.15 -23.92
CA LYS A 27 24.77 -22.27 -23.47
C LYS A 27 24.44 -21.52 -22.18
N PHE A 28 23.18 -21.49 -21.75
CA PHE A 28 22.76 -20.74 -20.59
C PHE A 28 22.60 -21.64 -19.37
N GLN A 29 23.31 -21.33 -18.32
CA GLN A 29 23.13 -21.90 -17.00
C GLN A 29 22.35 -20.91 -16.12
N ALA A 30 21.39 -21.42 -15.36
CA ALA A 30 20.59 -20.63 -14.44
C ALA A 30 20.84 -21.04 -12.99
N LEU A 31 20.81 -20.07 -12.11
CA LEU A 31 20.79 -20.23 -10.66
C LEU A 31 19.50 -19.58 -10.14
N ILE A 32 18.78 -20.32 -9.34
CA ILE A 32 17.53 -19.88 -8.71
C ILE A 32 17.69 -19.99 -7.21
N VAL A 33 17.56 -18.84 -6.52
CA VAL A 33 17.70 -18.78 -5.07
C VAL A 33 16.46 -18.14 -4.47
N PRO A 34 15.75 -18.82 -3.55
CA PRO A 34 14.61 -18.22 -2.87
C PRO A 34 15.07 -17.09 -1.95
N ILE A 35 14.29 -16.02 -1.89
CA ILE A 35 14.42 -14.96 -0.90
C ILE A 35 13.42 -15.29 0.20
N GLU A 36 13.95 -15.79 1.32
CA GLU A 36 13.13 -16.27 2.44
C GLU A 36 13.71 -15.79 3.76
N ILE A 37 12.88 -15.20 4.62
CA ILE A 37 13.26 -14.70 5.94
C ILE A 37 12.24 -15.21 6.96
N GLY A 38 12.73 -15.84 8.02
CA GLY A 38 11.88 -16.32 9.11
C GLY A 38 10.84 -17.37 8.70
N GLY A 39 11.08 -18.11 7.60
CA GLY A 39 10.14 -19.07 7.03
C GLY A 39 9.09 -18.44 6.11
N GLU A 40 9.15 -17.13 5.88
CA GLU A 40 8.29 -16.44 4.92
C GLU A 40 9.05 -16.19 3.62
N ARG A 41 8.42 -16.61 2.50
CA ARG A 41 8.98 -16.42 1.17
C ARG A 41 8.58 -15.06 0.63
N LEU A 42 9.59 -14.21 0.40
CA LEU A 42 9.44 -12.85 -0.09
C LEU A 42 9.64 -12.73 -1.60
N GLY A 43 10.41 -13.65 -2.19
CA GLY A 43 10.70 -13.58 -3.61
C GLY A 43 11.59 -14.68 -4.14
N THR A 44 12.16 -14.46 -5.32
CA THR A 44 13.12 -15.37 -5.96
C THR A 44 14.17 -14.57 -6.70
N LEU A 45 15.44 -14.82 -6.41
CA LEU A 45 16.56 -14.38 -7.23
C LEU A 45 16.73 -15.37 -8.38
N PHE A 46 16.70 -14.86 -9.59
CA PHE A 46 16.98 -15.62 -10.79
C PHE A 46 18.20 -15.02 -11.51
N MET A 47 19.23 -15.83 -11.70
CA MET A 47 20.44 -15.43 -12.40
C MET A 47 20.74 -16.38 -13.53
N TYR A 48 21.33 -15.88 -14.60
CA TYR A 48 21.81 -16.71 -15.72
C TYR A 48 23.13 -16.20 -16.24
N LYS A 49 23.96 -17.11 -16.74
CA LYS A 49 25.22 -16.81 -17.41
C LYS A 49 25.47 -17.73 -18.58
N ASN A 50 26.32 -17.30 -19.50
CA ASN A 50 26.75 -18.06 -20.68
C ASN A 50 27.97 -18.94 -20.34
N ASP A 51 27.96 -20.14 -20.91
CA ASP A 51 29.14 -21.00 -21.09
C ASP A 51 29.83 -21.53 -19.81
N LYS A 52 29.49 -21.04 -18.62
CA LYS A 52 30.07 -21.53 -17.36
C LYS A 52 28.98 -21.96 -16.38
N ALA A 53 29.22 -23.10 -15.74
CA ALA A 53 28.38 -23.50 -14.60
C ALA A 53 28.58 -22.54 -13.42
N TYR A 54 27.61 -22.47 -12.52
CA TYR A 54 27.74 -21.81 -11.23
C TYR A 54 28.62 -22.69 -10.32
N GLU A 55 29.56 -22.05 -9.65
CA GLU A 55 30.42 -22.66 -8.64
C GLU A 55 29.85 -22.44 -7.23
N ILE A 56 30.39 -23.16 -6.25
CA ILE A 56 29.90 -23.06 -4.87
C ILE A 56 30.02 -21.64 -4.32
N ASP A 57 31.06 -20.92 -4.70
CA ASP A 57 31.25 -19.52 -4.26
C ASP A 57 30.17 -18.59 -4.85
N ASP A 58 29.76 -18.82 -6.10
CA ASP A 58 28.65 -18.09 -6.72
C ASP A 58 27.36 -18.30 -5.93
N ILE A 59 27.09 -19.54 -5.51
CA ILE A 59 25.90 -19.93 -4.78
C ILE A 59 25.89 -19.29 -3.38
N ILE A 60 27.01 -19.41 -2.66
CA ILE A 60 27.18 -18.79 -1.33
C ILE A 60 26.95 -17.28 -1.40
N LEU A 61 27.53 -16.64 -2.41
CA LEU A 61 27.37 -15.18 -2.60
C LEU A 61 25.92 -14.81 -2.89
N CYS A 62 25.21 -15.60 -3.70
CA CYS A 62 23.80 -15.37 -4.00
C CYS A 62 22.91 -15.59 -2.78
N GLU A 63 23.14 -16.63 -1.98
CA GLU A 63 22.41 -16.90 -0.76
C GLU A 63 22.63 -15.81 0.30
N TYR A 64 23.85 -15.31 0.42
CA TYR A 64 24.14 -14.15 1.25
C TYR A 64 23.40 -12.90 0.76
N GLY A 65 23.47 -12.64 -0.56
CA GLY A 65 22.79 -11.51 -1.19
C GLY A 65 21.28 -11.56 -1.03
N THR A 66 20.67 -12.74 -1.19
CA THR A 66 19.20 -12.92 -0.98
C THR A 66 18.81 -12.69 0.46
N THR A 67 19.65 -13.04 1.42
CA THR A 67 19.40 -12.74 2.84
C THR A 67 19.37 -11.24 3.09
N VAL A 68 20.33 -10.49 2.58
CA VAL A 68 20.37 -9.02 2.73
C VAL A 68 19.17 -8.36 2.07
N VAL A 69 18.84 -8.76 0.84
CA VAL A 69 17.67 -8.24 0.11
C VAL A 69 16.37 -8.61 0.84
N GLY A 70 16.28 -9.83 1.34
CA GLY A 70 15.10 -10.30 2.08
C GLY A 70 14.85 -9.51 3.37
N LEU A 71 15.91 -9.17 4.10
CA LEU A 71 15.80 -8.32 5.30
C LEU A 71 15.28 -6.92 4.95
N GLU A 72 15.74 -6.33 3.85
CA GLU A 72 15.28 -5.02 3.40
C GLU A 72 13.83 -5.07 2.89
N MET A 73 13.46 -6.12 2.16
CA MET A 73 12.06 -6.34 1.74
C MET A 73 11.12 -6.47 2.94
N MET A 74 11.51 -7.25 3.94
CA MET A 74 10.72 -7.42 5.17
C MET A 74 10.60 -6.11 5.95
N ARG A 75 11.67 -5.31 6.00
CA ARG A 75 11.63 -3.99 6.61
C ARG A 75 10.63 -3.08 5.88
N SER A 76 10.65 -3.02 4.55
CA SER A 76 9.73 -2.22 3.76
C SER A 76 8.27 -2.60 3.99
N VAL A 77 7.96 -3.90 3.99
CA VAL A 77 6.61 -4.41 4.29
C VAL A 77 6.16 -4.02 5.70
N ASN A 78 7.05 -4.12 6.68
CA ASN A 78 6.72 -3.73 8.06
C ASN A 78 6.48 -2.23 8.21
N GLU A 79 7.23 -1.39 7.49
CA GLU A 79 7.05 0.07 7.47
C GLU A 79 5.69 0.43 6.82
N GLU A 80 5.32 -0.21 5.71
CA GLU A 80 4.02 -0.03 5.05
C GLU A 80 2.86 -0.43 5.96
N ASN A 81 2.93 -1.60 6.59
CA ASN A 81 1.93 -2.07 7.53
C ASN A 81 1.79 -1.13 8.75
N ALA A 82 2.90 -0.64 9.28
CA ALA A 82 2.88 0.29 10.40
C ALA A 82 2.24 1.63 10.01
N GLU A 83 2.48 2.12 8.80
CA GLU A 83 1.85 3.32 8.29
C GLU A 83 0.34 3.14 8.09
N GLU A 84 -0.08 2.00 7.54
CA GLU A 84 -1.50 1.66 7.39
C GLU A 84 -2.22 1.65 8.75
N VAL A 85 -1.66 0.96 9.74
CA VAL A 85 -2.22 0.93 11.10
C VAL A 85 -2.30 2.33 11.69
N ARG A 86 -1.27 3.16 11.49
CA ARG A 86 -1.27 4.55 11.94
C ARG A 86 -2.36 5.38 11.28
N LYS A 87 -2.54 5.26 9.95
CA LYS A 87 -3.60 5.96 9.22
C LYS A 87 -4.99 5.58 9.72
N LYS A 88 -5.26 4.29 9.93
CA LYS A 88 -6.51 3.81 10.52
C LYS A 88 -6.73 4.34 11.93
N GLN A 89 -5.68 4.37 12.76
CA GLN A 89 -5.77 4.88 14.13
C GLN A 89 -6.06 6.39 14.17
N ILE A 90 -5.52 7.18 13.26
CA ILE A 90 -5.81 8.63 13.12
C ILE A 90 -7.30 8.84 12.84
N VAL A 91 -7.86 8.14 11.86
CA VAL A 91 -9.30 8.25 11.53
C VAL A 91 -10.16 7.84 12.71
N LYS A 92 -9.86 6.71 13.36
CA LYS A 92 -10.58 6.24 14.54
C LYS A 92 -10.55 7.26 15.69
N SER A 93 -9.39 7.88 15.93
CA SER A 93 -9.24 8.92 16.94
C SER A 93 -10.03 10.17 16.57
N ALA A 94 -9.99 10.62 15.32
CA ALA A 94 -10.78 11.75 14.84
C ALA A 94 -12.28 11.50 15.02
N MET A 95 -12.77 10.33 14.60
CA MET A 95 -14.16 9.92 14.77
C MET A 95 -14.60 9.92 16.24
N SER A 96 -13.76 9.47 17.16
CA SER A 96 -14.08 9.43 18.60
C SER A 96 -14.26 10.81 19.25
N THR A 97 -13.76 11.88 18.62
CA THR A 97 -13.93 13.27 19.11
C THR A 97 -15.25 13.92 18.66
N LEU A 98 -15.97 13.27 17.74
CA LEU A 98 -17.21 13.80 17.21
C LEU A 98 -18.39 13.47 18.11
N SER A 99 -19.32 14.43 18.22
CA SER A 99 -20.66 14.16 18.75
C SER A 99 -21.50 13.37 17.74
N ALA A 100 -22.63 12.78 18.19
CA ALA A 100 -23.51 12.02 17.31
C ALA A 100 -23.97 12.82 16.08
N SER A 101 -24.32 14.11 16.27
CA SER A 101 -24.71 14.99 15.17
C SER A 101 -23.56 15.35 14.24
N GLU A 102 -22.33 15.45 14.75
CA GLU A 102 -21.14 15.67 13.92
C GLU A 102 -20.77 14.44 13.11
N VAL A 103 -20.94 13.22 13.66
CA VAL A 103 -20.75 11.96 12.92
C VAL A 103 -21.74 11.88 11.75
N GLU A 104 -23.01 12.22 12.00
CA GLU A 104 -24.01 12.25 10.93
C GLU A 104 -23.65 13.30 9.86
N ALA A 105 -23.24 14.48 10.28
CA ALA A 105 -22.75 15.55 9.39
C ALA A 105 -21.62 15.06 8.46
N ILE A 106 -20.61 14.40 9.02
CA ILE A 106 -19.45 13.91 8.26
C ILE A 106 -19.86 12.83 7.26
N LYS A 107 -20.76 11.90 7.63
CA LYS A 107 -21.28 10.90 6.71
C LYS A 107 -21.96 11.54 5.49
N HIS A 108 -22.73 12.58 5.70
CA HIS A 108 -23.38 13.32 4.61
C HIS A 108 -22.40 14.13 3.77
N VAL A 109 -21.39 14.73 4.41
CA VAL A 109 -20.30 15.41 3.70
C VAL A 109 -19.60 14.46 2.74
N PHE A 110 -19.20 13.27 3.21
CA PHE A 110 -18.50 12.32 2.35
C PHE A 110 -19.42 11.66 1.31
N LYS A 111 -20.70 11.51 1.60
CA LYS A 111 -21.68 11.03 0.61
C LYS A 111 -21.89 12.04 -0.53
N GLU A 112 -21.87 13.33 -0.23
CA GLU A 112 -22.01 14.41 -1.22
C GLU A 112 -20.70 14.66 -1.97
N LEU A 113 -19.55 14.24 -1.39
CA LEU A 113 -18.25 14.31 -2.00
C LEU A 113 -18.09 13.15 -2.99
N ASP A 114 -18.26 13.43 -4.28
CA ASP A 114 -18.10 12.42 -5.33
C ASP A 114 -16.61 12.14 -5.58
N GLY A 115 -16.04 11.22 -4.75
CA GLY A 115 -14.62 10.87 -4.77
C GLY A 115 -13.82 11.41 -3.57
N THR A 116 -12.54 11.68 -3.78
CA THR A 116 -11.59 12.09 -2.74
C THR A 116 -11.48 13.60 -2.56
N GLU A 117 -12.04 14.39 -3.46
CA GLU A 117 -12.00 15.85 -3.37
C GLU A 117 -13.19 16.51 -4.07
N GLY A 118 -13.58 17.69 -3.60
CA GLY A 118 -14.68 18.44 -4.19
C GLY A 118 -15.03 19.73 -3.44
N ILE A 119 -15.98 20.50 -4.00
CA ILE A 119 -16.49 21.72 -3.38
C ILE A 119 -17.87 21.44 -2.80
N LEU A 120 -18.03 21.69 -1.50
CA LEU A 120 -19.27 21.49 -0.77
C LEU A 120 -19.80 22.78 -0.22
N VAL A 121 -21.13 22.92 -0.20
CA VAL A 121 -21.82 24.04 0.43
C VAL A 121 -22.43 23.57 1.74
N ALA A 122 -21.77 23.86 2.85
CA ALA A 122 -22.17 23.40 4.18
C ALA A 122 -23.63 23.74 4.56
N SER A 123 -24.17 24.87 4.09
CA SER A 123 -25.58 25.21 4.32
C SER A 123 -26.54 24.25 3.59
N LYS A 124 -26.24 23.87 2.34
CA LYS A 124 -27.08 22.90 1.61
C LYS A 124 -27.12 21.54 2.31
N ILE A 125 -25.97 21.06 2.78
CA ILE A 125 -25.91 19.80 3.53
C ILE A 125 -26.66 19.93 4.85
N ALA A 126 -26.47 21.04 5.56
CA ALA A 126 -27.19 21.31 6.81
C ALA A 126 -28.70 21.27 6.64
N ASP A 127 -29.21 21.95 5.59
CA ASP A 127 -30.63 22.01 5.28
C ASP A 127 -31.19 20.62 4.89
N SER A 128 -30.42 19.80 4.16
CA SER A 128 -30.87 18.46 3.71
C SER A 128 -30.96 17.44 4.85
N VAL A 129 -30.19 17.63 5.93
CA VAL A 129 -30.07 16.68 7.05
C VAL A 129 -30.80 17.17 8.31
N GLY A 130 -31.23 18.44 8.32
CA GLY A 130 -31.88 19.04 9.47
C GLY A 130 -30.95 19.37 10.64
N ILE A 131 -29.68 19.64 10.34
CA ILE A 131 -28.64 20.05 11.30
C ILE A 131 -28.21 21.50 11.03
N THR A 132 -27.46 22.09 11.95
CA THR A 132 -26.97 23.45 11.75
C THR A 132 -25.65 23.46 10.97
N ARG A 133 -25.42 24.52 10.19
CA ARG A 133 -24.16 24.74 9.47
C ARG A 133 -22.94 24.66 10.42
N SER A 134 -23.09 25.14 11.66
CA SER A 134 -22.00 25.12 12.65
C SER A 134 -21.55 23.72 13.02
N VAL A 135 -22.47 22.75 13.06
CA VAL A 135 -22.14 21.34 13.32
C VAL A 135 -21.25 20.79 12.22
N ILE A 136 -21.59 21.05 10.95
CA ILE A 136 -20.76 20.62 9.80
C ILE A 136 -19.37 21.26 9.85
N VAL A 137 -19.30 22.59 10.06
CA VAL A 137 -18.04 23.33 10.13
C VAL A 137 -17.16 22.83 11.27
N ASN A 138 -17.73 22.53 12.44
CA ASN A 138 -16.99 22.02 13.59
C ASN A 138 -16.47 20.61 13.32
N ALA A 139 -17.28 19.75 12.73
CA ALA A 139 -16.87 18.41 12.34
C ALA A 139 -15.70 18.42 11.33
N LEU A 140 -15.81 19.27 10.30
CA LEU A 140 -14.72 19.45 9.30
C LEU A 140 -13.45 19.95 9.95
N ARG A 141 -13.51 20.94 10.86
CA ARG A 141 -12.33 21.44 11.59
C ARG A 141 -11.65 20.36 12.43
N LYS A 142 -12.43 19.50 13.08
CA LYS A 142 -11.85 18.36 13.85
C LYS A 142 -11.12 17.39 12.95
N PHE A 143 -11.68 17.06 11.79
CA PHE A 143 -11.04 16.19 10.80
C PHE A 143 -9.80 16.84 10.16
N GLU A 144 -9.85 18.12 9.88
CA GLU A 144 -8.70 18.88 9.39
C GLU A 144 -7.57 18.94 10.44
N SER A 145 -7.91 19.21 11.70
CA SER A 145 -6.96 19.23 12.82
C SER A 145 -6.32 17.85 13.07
N ALA A 146 -7.04 16.77 12.77
CA ALA A 146 -6.52 15.42 12.85
C ALA A 146 -5.72 15.00 11.59
N GLY A 147 -5.67 15.83 10.55
CA GLY A 147 -4.98 15.51 9.29
C GLY A 147 -5.70 14.47 8.43
N VAL A 148 -7.01 14.29 8.63
CA VAL A 148 -7.83 13.37 7.84
C VAL A 148 -8.25 14.01 6.52
N ILE A 149 -8.53 15.32 6.55
CA ILE A 149 -8.89 16.13 5.38
C ILE A 149 -8.08 17.41 5.35
N GLU A 150 -8.00 18.03 4.18
CA GLU A 150 -7.65 19.43 3.99
C GLU A 150 -8.89 20.21 3.57
N SER A 151 -9.07 21.43 4.09
CA SER A 151 -10.18 22.28 3.70
C SER A 151 -9.71 23.70 3.31
N ARG A 152 -10.37 24.26 2.28
CA ARG A 152 -10.12 25.64 1.84
C ARG A 152 -11.42 26.35 1.53
N SER A 153 -11.61 27.53 2.10
CA SER A 153 -12.76 28.36 1.75
C SER A 153 -12.67 28.88 0.31
N SER A 154 -13.70 28.63 -0.48
CA SER A 154 -13.84 29.15 -1.85
C SER A 154 -14.85 30.32 -1.93
N GLY A 155 -15.01 31.06 -0.83
CA GLY A 155 -15.92 32.20 -0.73
C GLY A 155 -17.37 31.78 -0.93
N MET A 156 -18.08 32.45 -1.82
CA MET A 156 -19.50 32.18 -2.12
C MET A 156 -19.74 30.80 -2.78
N LYS A 157 -18.70 30.17 -3.35
CA LYS A 157 -18.79 28.86 -4.00
C LYS A 157 -18.84 27.69 -3.00
N GLY A 158 -18.48 27.91 -1.75
CA GLY A 158 -18.48 26.87 -0.72
C GLY A 158 -17.09 26.60 -0.14
N THR A 159 -16.88 25.39 0.36
CA THR A 159 -15.61 24.92 0.92
C THR A 159 -15.09 23.78 0.05
N TYR A 160 -13.88 23.94 -0.46
CA TYR A 160 -13.16 22.83 -1.10
C TYR A 160 -12.63 21.91 -0.01
N ILE A 161 -12.84 20.62 -0.18
CA ILE A 161 -12.39 19.55 0.72
C ILE A 161 -11.58 18.56 -0.10
N LYS A 162 -10.46 18.13 0.45
CA LYS A 162 -9.64 17.04 -0.06
C LYS A 162 -9.40 16.04 1.06
N VAL A 163 -9.71 14.78 0.80
CA VAL A 163 -9.43 13.67 1.71
C VAL A 163 -7.95 13.31 1.61
N VAL A 164 -7.24 13.37 2.73
CA VAL A 164 -5.81 13.03 2.85
C VAL A 164 -5.65 11.60 3.33
N ASN A 165 -6.59 11.14 4.16
CA ASN A 165 -6.57 9.79 4.72
C ASN A 165 -7.81 9.01 4.25
N GLU A 166 -7.61 8.16 3.25
CA GLU A 166 -8.69 7.43 2.56
C GLU A 166 -9.41 6.39 3.45
N TYR A 167 -8.80 6.00 4.57
CA TYR A 167 -9.44 5.09 5.55
C TYR A 167 -10.69 5.69 6.21
N VAL A 168 -10.99 6.95 5.95
CA VAL A 168 -12.25 7.58 6.39
C VAL A 168 -13.48 7.01 5.67
N PHE A 169 -13.29 6.33 4.54
CA PHE A 169 -14.37 5.70 3.79
C PHE A 169 -14.63 4.23 4.19
N GLU A 170 -13.77 3.62 5.01
CA GLU A 170 -13.95 2.29 5.59
C GLU A 170 -14.80 2.33 6.88
#